data_d1daf6841e0cc5c66b316943b127de3d
#
_entry.id   d1daf6841e0cc5c66b316943b127de3d
#
_cell.length_a   1.000
_cell.length_b   1.000
_cell.length_c   1.000
_cell.angle_alpha   90.00
_cell.angle_beta   90.00
_cell.angle_gamma   90.00
#
_symmetry.space_group_name_H-M   'P 1'
#
loop_
_entity.id
_entity.type
_entity.pdbx_description
1 polymer ?
#
loop_
_entity_poly.entity_id
_entity_poly.type
_entity_poly.pdbx_seq_one_letter_code
_entity_poly.pdbx_strand_id
1 'polypeptide(L)'
;KNIFNYYLDMKRKEKIGIIGAGIQGVCNALFLQKKGYEVTIFDKYEPGSSASYGNAGHFSPYASVPLNRPDVLSDVPSMLLSTRGPLALKWNYVYKMLPWFYSFVKNCRENKMMHTAKYMHQILDLSLPAFDELFEEINLDGLIEHKGIMYVWTNKSQKSRDLEINLRNNLGVKQRLLSPKEIHDLEPNLKPFYDGGVIYDYARHARNPKKI
;
A
#
# COMPACT_ATOMS: atom_id res chain seq x y z
N LYS A 1 23.87 -46.81 6.34
CA LYS A 1 23.02 -45.63 6.62
C LYS A 1 23.88 -44.40 6.42
N ASN A 2 23.52 -43.65 5.43
CA ASN A 2 24.22 -42.67 4.62
C ASN A 2 24.92 -41.53 5.38
N ILE A 3 26.25 -41.51 5.32
CA ILE A 3 27.12 -40.35 5.58
C ILE A 3 26.65 -39.12 4.79
N PHE A 4 26.01 -39.30 3.62
CA PHE A 4 25.43 -38.21 2.82
C PHE A 4 24.26 -37.51 3.50
N ASN A 5 23.42 -38.20 4.27
CA ASN A 5 22.33 -37.57 5.04
C ASN A 5 22.84 -36.84 6.29
N TYR A 6 23.98 -37.21 6.83
CA TYR A 6 24.61 -36.52 7.95
C TYR A 6 25.23 -35.17 7.53
N TYR A 7 25.73 -35.07 6.28
CA TYR A 7 26.23 -33.81 5.72
C TYR A 7 25.12 -32.86 5.28
N LEU A 8 23.91 -33.33 4.95
CA LEU A 8 22.76 -32.49 4.64
C LEU A 8 22.14 -31.88 5.91
N ASP A 9 22.25 -32.55 7.06
CA ASP A 9 21.78 -32.04 8.36
C ASP A 9 22.75 -31.04 8.99
N MET A 10 24.00 -30.98 8.51
CA MET A 10 24.99 -29.98 8.96
C MET A 10 25.10 -28.74 8.09
N LYS A 11 24.16 -28.47 7.19
CA LYS A 11 24.02 -27.11 6.67
C LYS A 11 23.65 -26.20 7.83
N ARG A 12 24.65 -25.48 8.34
CA ARG A 12 24.43 -24.35 9.26
C ARG A 12 23.26 -23.55 8.68
N LYS A 13 22.13 -23.51 9.39
CA LYS A 13 21.03 -22.64 8.98
C LYS A 13 21.63 -21.24 8.86
N GLU A 14 21.57 -20.67 7.67
CA GLU A 14 22.04 -19.30 7.50
C GLU A 14 21.28 -18.39 8.45
N LYS A 15 22.00 -17.54 9.17
CA LYS A 15 21.42 -16.63 10.16
C LYS A 15 21.10 -15.30 9.49
N ILE A 16 19.87 -14.85 9.64
CA ILE A 16 19.40 -13.58 9.08
C ILE A 16 18.93 -12.67 10.21
N GLY A 17 19.49 -11.46 10.27
CA GLY A 17 19.03 -10.40 11.14
C GLY A 17 18.10 -9.45 10.40
N ILE A 18 16.92 -9.18 10.96
CA ILE A 18 15.96 -8.20 10.43
C ILE A 18 15.90 -7.02 11.41
N ILE A 19 16.06 -5.81 10.91
CA ILE A 19 15.92 -4.58 11.70
C ILE A 19 14.52 -4.03 11.47
N GLY A 20 13.72 -4.01 12.53
CA GLY A 20 12.34 -3.55 12.56
C GLY A 20 11.34 -4.70 12.71
N ALA A 21 10.53 -4.65 13.78
CA ALA A 21 9.45 -5.61 14.09
C ALA A 21 8.06 -5.05 13.78
N GLY A 22 7.93 -4.19 12.78
CA GLY A 22 6.65 -3.84 12.17
C GLY A 22 6.15 -4.95 11.26
N ILE A 23 4.94 -4.81 10.69
CA ILE A 23 4.30 -5.83 9.83
C ILE A 23 5.25 -6.32 8.72
N GLN A 24 6.02 -5.44 8.10
CA GLN A 24 6.97 -5.81 7.05
C GLN A 24 8.09 -6.73 7.57
N GLY A 25 8.68 -6.39 8.72
CA GLY A 25 9.76 -7.19 9.31
C GLY A 25 9.25 -8.56 9.76
N VAL A 26 8.09 -8.62 10.39
CA VAL A 26 7.48 -9.86 10.86
C VAL A 26 7.10 -10.77 9.69
N CYS A 27 6.42 -10.27 8.66
CA CYS A 27 6.08 -11.07 7.48
C CYS A 27 7.32 -11.63 6.78
N ASN A 28 8.36 -10.80 6.57
CA ASN A 28 9.60 -11.28 5.97
C ASN A 28 10.27 -12.34 6.84
N ALA A 29 10.27 -12.19 8.18
CA ALA A 29 10.82 -13.17 9.09
C ALA A 29 10.11 -14.52 8.98
N LEU A 30 8.79 -14.52 8.95
CA LEU A 30 7.98 -15.74 8.82
C LEU A 30 8.29 -16.47 7.50
N PHE A 31 8.32 -15.76 6.37
CA PHE A 31 8.68 -16.36 5.09
C PHE A 31 10.11 -16.91 5.06
N LEU A 32 11.06 -16.23 5.68
CA LEU A 32 12.43 -16.71 5.77
C LEU A 32 12.54 -17.95 6.68
N GLN A 33 11.82 -17.98 7.80
CA GLN A 33 11.75 -19.16 8.66
C GLN A 33 11.14 -20.35 7.94
N LYS A 34 10.06 -20.17 7.17
CA LYS A 34 9.47 -21.21 6.31
C LYS A 34 10.50 -21.78 5.31
N LYS A 35 11.40 -20.93 4.83
CA LYS A 35 12.51 -21.37 3.94
C LYS A 35 13.68 -22.02 4.68
N GLY A 36 13.61 -22.15 6.00
CA GLY A 36 14.61 -22.86 6.81
C GLY A 36 15.74 -21.98 7.37
N TYR A 37 15.66 -20.64 7.21
CA TYR A 37 16.63 -19.74 7.81
C TYR A 37 16.41 -19.60 9.33
N GLU A 38 17.51 -19.34 10.07
CA GLU A 38 17.44 -18.92 11.48
C GLU A 38 17.29 -17.38 11.50
N VAL A 39 16.13 -16.87 11.88
CA VAL A 39 15.82 -15.43 11.81
C VAL A 39 15.76 -14.81 13.18
N THR A 40 16.45 -13.68 13.34
CA THR A 40 16.37 -12.84 14.54
C THR A 40 15.87 -11.44 14.13
N ILE A 41 14.82 -10.95 14.80
CA ILE A 41 14.31 -9.60 14.60
C ILE A 41 14.83 -8.69 15.71
N PHE A 42 15.32 -7.52 15.33
CA PHE A 42 15.77 -6.46 16.24
C PHE A 42 14.85 -5.26 16.11
N ASP A 43 14.26 -4.80 17.20
CA ASP A 43 13.49 -3.57 17.26
C ASP A 43 13.80 -2.80 18.54
N LYS A 44 13.58 -1.51 18.50
CA LYS A 44 13.73 -0.61 19.65
C LYS A 44 12.56 -0.73 20.62
N TYR A 45 11.40 -1.11 20.11
CA TYR A 45 10.14 -1.17 20.84
C TYR A 45 9.48 -2.56 20.70
N GLU A 46 8.36 -2.76 21.39
CA GLU A 46 7.52 -3.94 21.25
C GLU A 46 7.09 -4.14 19.80
N PRO A 47 7.05 -5.39 19.30
CA PRO A 47 6.63 -5.69 17.94
C PRO A 47 5.28 -5.03 17.58
N GLY A 48 5.22 -4.44 16.39
CA GLY A 48 4.01 -3.80 15.89
C GLY A 48 3.60 -2.48 16.54
N SER A 49 4.30 -2.02 17.59
CA SER A 49 3.89 -0.87 18.42
C SER A 49 4.10 0.51 17.75
N SER A 50 4.74 0.55 16.59
CA SER A 50 5.05 1.80 15.88
C SER A 50 4.03 2.07 14.76
N ALA A 51 4.48 2.30 13.52
CA ALA A 51 3.61 2.61 12.37
C ALA A 51 2.57 1.52 12.07
N SER A 52 2.86 0.25 12.39
CA SER A 52 1.92 -0.86 12.21
C SER A 52 0.74 -0.80 13.17
N TYR A 53 0.91 -0.20 14.34
CA TYR A 53 -0.16 -0.05 15.34
C TYR A 53 -1.31 0.86 14.90
N GLY A 54 -0.98 1.99 14.27
CA GLY A 54 -1.91 3.08 14.00
C GLY A 54 -2.22 3.30 12.52
N ASN A 55 -1.95 2.33 11.65
CA ASN A 55 -2.27 2.45 10.23
C ASN A 55 -3.77 2.22 9.95
N ALA A 56 -4.19 2.50 8.72
CA ALA A 56 -5.59 2.36 8.31
C ALA A 56 -6.04 0.90 8.12
N GLY A 57 -5.16 -0.08 8.24
CA GLY A 57 -5.49 -1.51 8.11
C GLY A 57 -5.87 -1.97 6.71
N HIS A 58 -5.61 -1.17 5.68
CA HIS A 58 -5.98 -1.51 4.31
C HIS A 58 -4.96 -2.43 3.63
N PHE A 59 -5.45 -3.52 3.04
CA PHE A 59 -4.71 -4.34 2.10
C PHE A 59 -5.07 -3.86 0.70
N SER A 60 -4.15 -3.09 0.08
CA SER A 60 -4.44 -2.26 -1.09
C SER A 60 -3.61 -2.64 -2.32
N PRO A 61 -3.81 -3.83 -2.92
CA PRO A 61 -3.04 -4.26 -4.10
C PRO A 61 -3.29 -3.38 -5.33
N TYR A 62 -4.37 -2.60 -5.34
CA TYR A 62 -4.73 -1.63 -6.38
C TYR A 62 -3.95 -0.31 -6.29
N ALA A 63 -3.15 -0.08 -5.23
CA ALA A 63 -2.46 1.19 -4.97
C ALA A 63 -1.21 1.40 -5.86
N SER A 64 -1.31 1.05 -7.13
CA SER A 64 -0.23 1.13 -8.12
C SER A 64 -0.08 2.50 -8.79
N VAL A 65 -0.97 3.45 -8.51
CA VAL A 65 -0.89 4.81 -9.07
C VAL A 65 0.10 5.64 -8.26
N PRO A 66 1.27 6.03 -8.82
CA PRO A 66 2.27 6.77 -8.08
C PRO A 66 1.91 8.26 -7.94
N LEU A 67 2.55 8.94 -6.98
CA LEU A 67 2.33 10.38 -6.77
C LEU A 67 2.96 11.26 -7.87
N ASN A 68 3.99 10.78 -8.56
CA ASN A 68 4.68 11.53 -9.61
C ASN A 68 3.89 11.56 -10.93
N ARG A 69 2.66 12.06 -10.87
CA ARG A 69 1.76 12.22 -12.00
C ARG A 69 1.84 13.63 -12.58
N PRO A 70 1.67 13.79 -13.90
CA PRO A 70 1.68 15.12 -14.52
C PRO A 70 0.60 16.07 -13.97
N ASP A 71 -0.59 15.55 -13.64
CA ASP A 71 -1.73 16.32 -13.12
C ASP A 71 -1.49 16.88 -11.71
N VAL A 72 -0.69 16.19 -10.88
CA VAL A 72 -0.38 16.67 -9.53
C VAL A 72 0.32 18.03 -9.54
N LEU A 73 1.14 18.31 -10.56
CA LEU A 73 1.85 19.59 -10.65
C LEU A 73 0.89 20.78 -10.79
N SER A 74 -0.25 20.60 -11.46
CA SER A 74 -1.29 21.64 -11.58
C SER A 74 -2.04 21.86 -10.27
N ASP A 75 -2.09 20.85 -9.40
CA ASP A 75 -2.84 20.90 -8.16
C ASP A 75 -2.02 21.46 -6.97
N VAL A 76 -0.68 21.47 -7.09
CA VAL A 76 0.23 21.95 -6.03
C VAL A 76 -0.11 23.36 -5.53
N PRO A 77 -0.39 24.37 -6.37
CA PRO A 77 -0.71 25.70 -5.88
C PRO A 77 -1.97 25.71 -4.99
N SER A 78 -3.02 25.01 -5.41
CA SER A 78 -4.28 24.93 -4.63
C SER A 78 -4.09 24.18 -3.32
N MET A 79 -3.26 23.12 -3.31
CA MET A 79 -2.92 22.36 -2.12
C MET A 79 -2.15 23.20 -1.10
N LEU A 80 -1.24 24.07 -1.56
CA LEU A 80 -0.44 24.96 -0.70
C LEU A 80 -1.27 26.11 -0.11
N LEU A 81 -2.25 26.61 -0.85
CA LEU A 81 -3.12 27.70 -0.40
C LEU A 81 -4.22 27.21 0.56
N SER A 82 -4.50 25.93 0.59
CA SER A 82 -5.51 25.35 1.46
C SER A 82 -4.95 25.07 2.86
N THR A 83 -5.56 25.65 3.89
CA THR A 83 -5.23 25.36 5.30
C THR A 83 -5.54 23.91 5.71
N ARG A 84 -6.37 23.22 4.94
CA ARG A 84 -6.76 21.81 5.13
C ARG A 84 -6.25 20.92 3.99
N GLY A 85 -5.36 21.45 3.15
CA GLY A 85 -4.78 20.72 2.02
C GLY A 85 -3.89 19.56 2.45
N PRO A 86 -3.69 18.58 1.57
CA PRO A 86 -2.85 17.42 1.86
C PRO A 86 -1.34 17.76 1.85
N LEU A 87 -0.96 18.94 1.39
CA LEU A 87 0.42 19.38 1.29
C LEU A 87 0.73 20.47 2.32
N ALA A 88 1.53 20.13 3.32
CA ALA A 88 2.06 21.07 4.30
C ALA A 88 3.57 21.21 4.13
N LEU A 89 4.07 22.45 3.98
CA LEU A 89 5.48 22.74 3.86
C LEU A 89 6.02 23.41 5.13
N LYS A 90 7.11 22.86 5.64
CA LYS A 90 7.90 23.54 6.67
C LYS A 90 8.87 24.50 5.98
N TRP A 91 8.49 25.77 5.86
CA TRP A 91 9.15 26.77 5.04
C TRP A 91 10.66 26.92 5.34
N ASN A 92 11.06 26.83 6.60
CA ASN A 92 12.47 26.88 7.01
C ASN A 92 13.28 25.64 6.61
N TYR A 93 12.63 24.61 6.01
CA TYR A 93 13.28 23.38 5.54
C TYR A 93 13.22 23.21 4.02
N VAL A 94 12.40 24.02 3.33
CA VAL A 94 12.14 23.90 1.87
C VAL A 94 13.43 23.94 1.07
N TYR A 95 14.38 24.82 1.43
CA TYR A 95 15.66 24.92 0.70
C TYR A 95 16.47 23.63 0.70
N LYS A 96 16.38 22.82 1.77
CA LYS A 96 17.04 21.51 1.85
C LYS A 96 16.37 20.47 0.95
N MET A 97 15.11 20.67 0.62
CA MET A 97 14.33 19.76 -0.22
C MET A 97 14.39 20.12 -1.72
N LEU A 98 15.01 21.23 -2.12
CA LEU A 98 15.08 21.65 -3.53
C LEU A 98 15.63 20.57 -4.47
N PRO A 99 16.68 19.80 -4.15
CA PRO A 99 17.15 18.71 -5.01
C PRO A 99 16.11 17.61 -5.19
N TRP A 100 15.35 17.31 -4.13
CA TRP A 100 14.25 16.33 -4.17
C TRP A 100 13.09 16.85 -5.02
N PHE A 101 12.67 18.12 -4.85
CA PHE A 101 11.63 18.73 -5.66
C PHE A 101 11.99 18.75 -7.15
N TYR A 102 13.22 19.11 -7.48
CA TYR A 102 13.69 19.04 -8.87
C TYR A 102 13.57 17.63 -9.44
N SER A 103 14.02 16.62 -8.70
CA SER A 103 13.91 15.21 -9.10
C SER A 103 12.47 14.78 -9.21
N PHE A 104 11.59 15.17 -8.29
CA PHE A 104 10.17 14.85 -8.31
C PHE A 104 9.51 15.41 -9.57
N VAL A 105 9.67 16.72 -9.84
CA VAL A 105 9.10 17.38 -11.03
C VAL A 105 9.62 16.74 -12.32
N LYS A 106 10.91 16.44 -12.40
CA LYS A 106 11.52 15.75 -13.54
C LYS A 106 10.89 14.37 -13.80
N ASN A 107 10.43 13.71 -12.75
CA ASN A 107 9.79 12.40 -12.85
C ASN A 107 8.25 12.47 -12.99
N CYS A 108 7.62 13.65 -12.92
CA CYS A 108 6.21 13.86 -13.20
C CYS A 108 5.90 13.86 -14.71
N ARG A 109 6.39 12.87 -15.43
CA ARG A 109 6.15 12.65 -16.86
C ARG A 109 5.43 11.33 -17.06
N GLU A 110 4.55 11.27 -18.05
CA GLU A 110 3.71 10.10 -18.30
C GLU A 110 4.51 8.79 -18.41
N ASN A 111 5.60 8.79 -19.20
CA ASN A 111 6.45 7.62 -19.35
C ASN A 111 7.10 7.17 -18.02
N LYS A 112 7.50 8.11 -17.16
CA LYS A 112 8.05 7.81 -15.84
C LYS A 112 6.98 7.32 -14.87
N MET A 113 5.82 7.94 -14.91
CA MET A 113 4.64 7.49 -14.15
C MET A 113 4.27 6.06 -14.51
N MET A 114 4.13 5.75 -15.82
CA MET A 114 3.79 4.41 -16.30
C MET A 114 4.84 3.37 -15.90
N HIS A 115 6.12 3.72 -16.02
CA HIS A 115 7.21 2.84 -15.58
C HIS A 115 7.11 2.53 -14.08
N THR A 116 6.95 3.54 -13.24
CA THR A 116 6.80 3.37 -11.78
C THR A 116 5.57 2.53 -11.44
N ALA A 117 4.41 2.87 -12.05
CA ALA A 117 3.16 2.17 -11.82
C ALA A 117 3.25 0.68 -12.17
N LYS A 118 3.91 0.34 -13.28
CA LYS A 118 4.10 -1.05 -13.71
C LYS A 118 4.86 -1.87 -12.65
N TYR A 119 5.99 -1.37 -12.18
CA TYR A 119 6.78 -2.12 -11.19
C TYR A 119 6.14 -2.14 -9.80
N MET A 120 5.48 -1.06 -9.40
CA MET A 120 4.67 -1.07 -8.18
C MET A 120 3.56 -2.12 -8.26
N HIS A 121 2.85 -2.19 -9.38
CA HIS A 121 1.78 -3.17 -9.56
C HIS A 121 2.30 -4.60 -9.47
N GLN A 122 3.44 -4.92 -10.10
CA GLN A 122 4.03 -6.26 -10.03
C GLN A 122 4.33 -6.72 -8.59
N ILE A 123 4.77 -5.80 -7.72
CA ILE A 123 5.01 -6.10 -6.30
C ILE A 123 3.69 -6.21 -5.54
N LEU A 124 2.77 -5.28 -5.76
CA LEU A 124 1.50 -5.22 -5.04
C LEU A 124 0.58 -6.39 -5.38
N ASP A 125 0.62 -6.88 -6.61
CA ASP A 125 -0.19 -8.02 -7.07
C ASP A 125 0.17 -9.32 -6.33
N LEU A 126 1.40 -9.43 -5.87
CA LEU A 126 1.85 -10.56 -5.04
C LEU A 126 1.42 -10.45 -3.56
N SER A 127 0.93 -9.29 -3.12
CA SER A 127 0.69 -9.04 -1.69
C SER A 127 -0.44 -9.87 -1.11
N LEU A 128 -1.61 -9.95 -1.76
CA LEU A 128 -2.74 -10.72 -1.24
C LEU A 128 -2.46 -12.22 -1.20
N PRO A 129 -1.93 -12.86 -2.25
CA PRO A 129 -1.53 -14.27 -2.17
C PRO A 129 -0.52 -14.55 -1.05
N ALA A 130 0.45 -13.65 -0.85
CA ALA A 130 1.41 -13.79 0.23
C ALA A 130 0.75 -13.67 1.62
N PHE A 131 -0.18 -12.74 1.80
CA PHE A 131 -0.94 -12.65 3.05
C PHE A 131 -1.84 -13.86 3.25
N ASP A 132 -2.47 -14.38 2.21
CA ASP A 132 -3.32 -15.59 2.30
C ASP A 132 -2.48 -16.77 2.82
N GLU A 133 -1.28 -16.99 2.27
CA GLU A 133 -0.37 -18.03 2.74
C GLU A 133 0.00 -17.89 4.22
N LEU A 134 0.20 -16.67 4.74
CA LEU A 134 0.47 -16.44 6.15
C LEU A 134 -0.78 -16.64 7.01
N PHE A 135 -1.94 -16.21 6.53
CA PHE A 135 -3.20 -16.24 7.27
C PHE A 135 -3.79 -17.65 7.40
N GLU A 136 -3.42 -18.58 6.53
CA GLU A 136 -3.75 -20.01 6.69
C GLU A 136 -3.14 -20.61 7.95
N GLU A 137 -2.02 -20.07 8.43
CA GLU A 137 -1.31 -20.56 9.61
C GLU A 137 -1.70 -19.83 10.91
N ILE A 138 -2.41 -18.73 10.81
CA ILE A 138 -2.75 -17.85 11.93
C ILE A 138 -4.27 -17.73 12.00
N ASN A 139 -4.84 -17.98 13.16
CA ASN A 139 -6.27 -17.70 13.36
C ASN A 139 -6.51 -16.19 13.45
N LEU A 140 -7.05 -15.62 12.38
CA LEU A 140 -7.42 -14.21 12.27
C LEU A 140 -8.95 -14.01 12.19
N ASP A 141 -9.73 -14.94 12.72
CA ASP A 141 -11.19 -14.90 12.68
C ASP A 141 -11.75 -13.57 13.16
N GLY A 142 -12.52 -12.93 12.29
CA GLY A 142 -13.14 -11.63 12.54
C GLY A 142 -12.18 -10.42 12.57
N LEU A 143 -10.88 -10.60 12.35
CA LEU A 143 -9.92 -9.50 12.27
C LEU A 143 -9.76 -8.94 10.85
N ILE A 144 -10.01 -9.74 9.82
CA ILE A 144 -9.94 -9.33 8.41
C ILE A 144 -11.34 -9.28 7.81
N GLU A 145 -11.67 -8.17 7.19
CA GLU A 145 -12.90 -8.00 6.42
C GLU A 145 -12.64 -8.02 4.92
N HIS A 146 -13.51 -8.71 4.19
CA HIS A 146 -13.45 -8.91 2.74
C HIS A 146 -14.58 -8.12 2.03
N LYS A 147 -14.84 -6.89 2.47
CA LYS A 147 -15.93 -6.04 1.95
C LYS A 147 -15.50 -5.11 0.83
N GLY A 148 -14.25 -5.21 0.41
CA GLY A 148 -13.69 -4.27 -0.55
C GLY A 148 -13.34 -2.92 0.07
N ILE A 149 -12.82 -2.02 -0.76
CA ILE A 149 -12.52 -0.64 -0.37
C ILE A 149 -13.05 0.29 -1.44
N MET A 150 -13.82 1.28 -1.02
CA MET A 150 -14.41 2.29 -1.88
C MET A 150 -13.69 3.63 -1.74
N TYR A 151 -13.39 4.25 -2.87
CA TYR A 151 -12.91 5.63 -2.94
C TYR A 151 -13.98 6.50 -3.59
N VAL A 152 -14.30 7.62 -2.98
CA VAL A 152 -15.23 8.60 -3.52
C VAL A 152 -14.47 9.85 -4.01
N TRP A 153 -14.96 10.46 -5.06
CA TRP A 153 -14.39 11.67 -5.63
C TRP A 153 -15.20 12.89 -5.20
N THR A 154 -14.48 13.94 -4.84
CA THR A 154 -15.04 15.24 -4.51
C THR A 154 -14.30 16.29 -5.31
N ASN A 155 -14.98 17.00 -6.20
CA ASN A 155 -14.41 18.07 -7.01
C ASN A 155 -13.13 17.67 -7.79
N LYS A 156 -12.97 16.39 -8.08
CA LYS A 156 -11.83 15.90 -8.86
C LYS A 156 -12.08 16.11 -10.35
N SER A 157 -11.13 16.70 -11.08
CA SER A 157 -11.27 16.93 -12.52
C SER A 157 -11.47 15.61 -13.28
N GLN A 158 -12.30 15.64 -14.32
CA GLN A 158 -12.54 14.45 -15.17
C GLN A 158 -11.22 13.90 -15.73
N LYS A 159 -10.34 14.78 -16.18
CA LYS A 159 -9.01 14.39 -16.70
C LYS A 159 -8.19 13.58 -15.70
N SER A 160 -8.20 13.98 -14.42
CA SER A 160 -7.46 13.27 -13.38
C SER A 160 -8.12 11.93 -13.02
N ARG A 161 -9.46 11.85 -13.06
CA ARG A 161 -10.20 10.59 -12.88
C ARG A 161 -9.85 9.60 -14.00
N ASP A 162 -9.96 10.05 -15.25
CA ASP A 162 -9.69 9.22 -16.42
C ASP A 162 -8.25 8.73 -16.46
N LEU A 163 -7.28 9.57 -16.07
CA LEU A 163 -5.88 9.18 -15.96
C LEU A 163 -5.70 8.00 -15.00
N GLU A 164 -6.27 8.08 -13.80
CA GLU A 164 -6.17 7.03 -12.79
C GLU A 164 -6.89 5.75 -13.19
N ILE A 165 -8.09 5.88 -13.75
CA ILE A 165 -8.90 4.75 -14.22
C ILE A 165 -8.17 4.01 -15.34
N ASN A 166 -7.72 4.76 -16.35
CA ASN A 166 -7.02 4.18 -17.51
C ASN A 166 -5.69 3.56 -17.12
N LEU A 167 -4.93 4.19 -16.21
CA LEU A 167 -3.68 3.63 -15.72
C LEU A 167 -3.91 2.26 -15.05
N ARG A 168 -4.91 2.16 -14.18
CA ARG A 168 -5.24 0.89 -13.52
C ARG A 168 -5.77 -0.16 -14.48
N ASN A 169 -6.61 0.23 -15.44
CA ASN A 169 -7.10 -0.67 -16.49
C ASN A 169 -5.94 -1.25 -17.32
N ASN A 170 -4.97 -0.39 -17.71
CA ASN A 170 -3.79 -0.80 -18.48
C ASN A 170 -2.88 -1.76 -17.69
N LEU A 171 -2.93 -1.72 -16.37
CA LEU A 171 -2.20 -2.63 -15.48
C LEU A 171 -3.00 -3.90 -15.15
N GLY A 172 -4.26 -4.03 -15.60
CA GLY A 172 -5.12 -5.17 -15.28
C GLY A 172 -5.75 -5.13 -13.89
N VAL A 173 -5.69 -3.99 -13.20
CA VAL A 173 -6.32 -3.81 -11.89
C VAL A 173 -7.83 -3.89 -12.02
N LYS A 174 -8.46 -4.82 -11.33
CA LYS A 174 -9.92 -4.97 -11.28
C LYS A 174 -10.51 -3.81 -10.49
N GLN A 175 -11.35 -3.01 -11.12
CA GLN A 175 -12.03 -1.88 -10.49
C GLN A 175 -13.44 -1.73 -11.06
N ARG A 176 -14.38 -1.27 -10.22
CA ARG A 176 -15.76 -0.99 -10.60
C ARG A 176 -16.07 0.47 -10.28
N LEU A 177 -16.49 1.21 -11.29
CA LEU A 177 -16.90 2.60 -11.13
C LEU A 177 -18.28 2.66 -10.48
N LEU A 178 -18.49 3.64 -9.63
CA LEU A 178 -19.73 3.87 -8.91
C LEU A 178 -20.32 5.24 -9.22
N SER A 179 -21.60 5.25 -9.55
CA SER A 179 -22.42 6.44 -9.57
C SER A 179 -22.70 6.94 -8.14
N PRO A 180 -23.11 8.21 -7.95
CA PRO A 180 -23.51 8.72 -6.65
C PRO A 180 -24.62 7.91 -5.99
N LYS A 181 -25.56 7.37 -6.78
CA LYS A 181 -26.65 6.53 -6.28
C LYS A 181 -26.11 5.22 -5.70
N GLU A 182 -25.25 4.52 -6.45
CA GLU A 182 -24.65 3.26 -5.98
C GLU A 182 -23.79 3.45 -4.73
N ILE A 183 -23.11 4.61 -4.61
CA ILE A 183 -22.36 4.95 -3.38
C ILE A 183 -23.32 5.10 -2.21
N HIS A 184 -24.44 5.81 -2.40
CA HIS A 184 -25.45 5.99 -1.35
C HIS A 184 -26.08 4.66 -0.95
N ASP A 185 -26.35 3.79 -1.90
CA ASP A 185 -26.92 2.46 -1.65
C ASP A 185 -25.95 1.56 -0.83
N LEU A 186 -24.63 1.70 -1.06
CA LEU A 186 -23.59 0.97 -0.33
C LEU A 186 -23.33 1.58 1.08
N GLU A 187 -23.33 2.92 1.18
CA GLU A 187 -23.01 3.66 2.41
C GLU A 187 -24.04 4.77 2.66
N PRO A 188 -25.24 4.42 3.12
CA PRO A 188 -26.33 5.40 3.31
C PRO A 188 -26.02 6.53 4.31
N ASN A 189 -25.09 6.27 5.24
CA ASN A 189 -24.68 7.25 6.23
C ASN A 189 -23.62 8.25 5.74
N LEU A 190 -23.07 8.03 4.53
CA LEU A 190 -22.11 8.96 3.94
C LEU A 190 -22.86 10.15 3.35
N LYS A 191 -22.56 11.37 3.84
CA LYS A 191 -23.16 12.59 3.28
C LYS A 191 -22.86 12.70 1.78
N PRO A 192 -23.83 13.13 0.94
CA PRO A 192 -23.70 13.15 -0.51
C PRO A 192 -22.89 14.34 -1.03
N PHE A 193 -21.59 14.39 -0.70
CA PHE A 193 -20.64 15.39 -1.19
C PHE A 193 -19.74 14.89 -2.31
N TYR A 194 -20.06 13.73 -2.88
CA TYR A 194 -19.28 13.02 -3.89
C TYR A 194 -19.94 13.08 -5.27
N ASP A 195 -19.09 13.08 -6.30
CA ASP A 195 -19.51 13.10 -7.72
C ASP A 195 -19.51 11.70 -8.37
N GLY A 196 -19.01 10.70 -7.65
CA GLY A 196 -18.82 9.33 -8.08
C GLY A 196 -17.70 8.69 -7.32
N GLY A 197 -17.35 7.45 -7.68
CA GLY A 197 -16.31 6.72 -6.98
C GLY A 197 -15.82 5.49 -7.74
N VAL A 198 -14.94 4.76 -7.09
CA VAL A 198 -14.43 3.47 -7.54
C VAL A 198 -14.36 2.51 -6.36
N ILE A 199 -14.72 1.26 -6.57
CA ILE A 199 -14.60 0.20 -5.58
C ILE A 199 -13.68 -0.91 -6.07
N TYR A 200 -12.89 -1.44 -5.16
CA TYR A 200 -12.02 -2.60 -5.32
C TYR A 200 -12.55 -3.73 -4.47
N ASP A 201 -13.48 -4.51 -5.03
CA ASP A 201 -14.24 -5.53 -4.30
C ASP A 201 -13.35 -6.61 -3.66
N TYR A 202 -12.15 -6.85 -4.21
CA TYR A 202 -11.17 -7.83 -3.71
C TYR A 202 -10.24 -7.29 -2.61
N ALA A 203 -10.26 -6.00 -2.35
CA ALA A 203 -9.46 -5.40 -1.29
C ALA A 203 -9.97 -5.82 0.10
N ARG A 204 -9.09 -5.79 1.08
CA ARG A 204 -9.39 -6.23 2.44
C ARG A 204 -9.07 -5.14 3.45
N HIS A 205 -9.63 -5.29 4.62
CA HIS A 205 -9.46 -4.33 5.72
C HIS A 205 -9.25 -5.07 7.04
N ALA A 206 -8.23 -4.66 7.78
CA ALA A 206 -8.00 -5.10 9.14
C ALA A 206 -8.86 -4.29 10.11
N ARG A 207 -9.76 -4.92 10.87
CA ARG A 207 -10.55 -4.25 11.90
C ARG A 207 -9.69 -3.65 13.01
N ASN A 208 -8.58 -4.29 13.30
CA ASN A 208 -7.65 -3.85 14.33
C ASN A 208 -6.21 -4.17 13.90
N PRO A 209 -5.50 -3.21 13.27
CA PRO A 209 -4.13 -3.43 12.82
C PRO A 209 -3.15 -3.85 13.91
N LYS A 210 -3.41 -3.47 15.16
CA LYS A 210 -2.58 -3.87 16.31
C LYS A 210 -2.63 -5.38 16.57
N LYS A 211 -3.72 -6.06 16.21
CA LYS A 211 -3.94 -7.48 16.51
C LYS A 211 -3.47 -8.41 15.40
N ILE A 212 -3.06 -7.86 14.27
CA ILE A 212 -2.44 -8.57 13.16
C ILE A 212 -0.93 -8.50 13.28
#